data_d67cbbaf6de3678acb9068d9293b791b
#
_entry.id   d67cbbaf6de3678acb9068d9293b791b
#
_cell.length_a   1.000
_cell.length_b   1.000
_cell.length_c   1.000
_cell.angle_alpha   90.00
_cell.angle_beta   90.00
_cell.angle_gamma   90.00
#
_symmetry.space_group_name_H-M   'P 1'
#
loop_
_entity.id
_entity.type
_entity.pdbx_description
1 polymer ?
#
loop_
_entity_poly.entity_id
_entity_poly.type
_entity_poly.pdbx_seq_one_letter_code
_entity_poly.pdbx_strand_id
1 'polypeptide(L)'
;SKTVKNLFLAGQINGTSGYEEAAAQGLVAAIGILKKETLNISSLLTRGNSYIGVMIDDLVTSHLDEPYRMFTSRAEHRLFLRNDNVYTRLSISFEKLLSKQQAQKINTYMGTKEKISKNLKNSSIKNENVMQLLKRPETSINNYSNSSLKKLPFYNWASFEIETSIKYEGYIENEQERIKKLKSLEGLTIPKNFDFKKIKTLSNESTERLIKIKPENIGQASRIDGIRPTDLIALSSFVKNVSRET
;
A
#
# COMPACT_ATOMS: atom_id res chain seq x y z
N SER A 1 -0.62 13.55 16.34
CA SER A 1 -1.93 14.14 16.72
C SER A 1 -2.29 15.28 15.77
N LYS A 2 -3.58 15.37 15.39
CA LYS A 2 -4.10 16.49 14.58
C LYS A 2 -4.31 17.75 15.43
N THR A 3 -4.51 17.61 16.73
CA THR A 3 -4.87 18.70 17.65
C THR A 3 -3.68 19.22 18.44
N VAL A 4 -2.75 18.36 18.81
CA VAL A 4 -1.56 18.74 19.60
C VAL A 4 -0.31 18.60 18.74
N LYS A 5 0.35 19.72 18.49
CA LYS A 5 1.57 19.76 17.68
C LYS A 5 2.71 18.99 18.37
N ASN A 6 3.47 18.22 17.61
CA ASN A 6 4.59 17.40 18.10
C ASN A 6 4.24 16.26 19.06
N LEU A 7 2.96 15.93 19.23
CA LEU A 7 2.54 14.74 19.96
C LEU A 7 2.35 13.59 18.99
N PHE A 8 3.10 12.51 19.21
CA PHE A 8 3.00 11.25 18.49
C PHE A 8 2.51 10.18 19.45
N LEU A 9 1.55 9.37 18.98
CA LEU A 9 0.95 8.30 19.75
C LEU A 9 1.17 6.99 18.99
N ALA A 10 1.59 5.94 19.69
CA ALA A 10 1.84 4.64 19.07
C ALA A 10 1.48 3.51 20.02
N GLY A 11 0.95 2.41 19.46
CA GLY A 11 0.60 1.22 20.21
C GLY A 11 -0.82 1.26 20.78
N GLN A 12 -1.02 0.63 21.91
CA GLN A 12 -2.33 0.37 22.49
C GLN A 12 -3.15 1.64 22.80
N ILE A 13 -2.49 2.77 23.04
CA ILE A 13 -3.15 4.05 23.26
C ILE A 13 -3.99 4.51 22.05
N ASN A 14 -3.67 4.00 20.84
CA ASN A 14 -4.45 4.25 19.62
C ASN A 14 -5.55 3.17 19.39
N GLY A 15 -5.85 2.35 20.40
CA GLY A 15 -6.89 1.33 20.30
C GLY A 15 -6.47 0.05 19.59
N THR A 16 -5.17 -0.22 19.40
CA THR A 16 -4.69 -1.48 18.79
C THR A 16 -4.39 -2.54 19.82
N SER A 17 -4.64 -3.83 19.49
CA SER A 17 -4.44 -4.95 20.41
C SER A 17 -3.30 -5.90 20.04
N GLY A 18 -2.66 -5.74 18.86
CA GLY A 18 -1.61 -6.63 18.38
C GLY A 18 -0.19 -6.08 18.61
N TYR A 19 0.78 -6.99 18.81
CA TYR A 19 2.19 -6.61 18.94
C TYR A 19 2.75 -6.03 17.65
N GLU A 20 2.40 -6.60 16.51
CA GLU A 20 2.82 -6.17 15.18
C GLU A 20 2.27 -4.78 14.86
N GLU A 21 1.02 -4.52 15.22
CA GLU A 21 0.37 -3.21 15.04
C GLU A 21 1.07 -2.15 15.90
N ALA A 22 1.42 -2.46 17.14
CA ALA A 22 2.14 -1.56 18.02
C ALA A 22 3.54 -1.24 17.49
N ALA A 23 4.28 -2.26 17.04
CA ALA A 23 5.61 -2.10 16.45
C ALA A 23 5.57 -1.25 15.17
N ALA A 24 4.58 -1.51 14.29
CA ALA A 24 4.41 -0.76 13.06
C ALA A 24 4.10 0.73 13.32
N GLN A 25 3.24 1.03 14.30
CA GLN A 25 2.96 2.41 14.72
C GLN A 25 4.19 3.11 15.28
N GLY A 26 4.99 2.42 16.10
CA GLY A 26 6.25 2.94 16.62
C GLY A 26 7.23 3.30 15.50
N LEU A 27 7.36 2.43 14.50
CA LEU A 27 8.18 2.68 13.30
C LEU A 27 7.69 3.92 12.54
N VAL A 28 6.38 4.01 12.28
CA VAL A 28 5.77 5.17 11.59
C VAL A 28 6.01 6.47 12.36
N ALA A 29 5.81 6.45 13.68
CA ALA A 29 6.06 7.61 14.53
C ALA A 29 7.54 8.02 14.50
N ALA A 30 8.47 7.08 14.60
CA ALA A 30 9.91 7.34 14.55
C ALA A 30 10.33 7.97 13.22
N ILE A 31 9.88 7.41 12.08
CA ILE A 31 10.16 7.98 10.74
C ILE A 31 9.56 9.38 10.62
N GLY A 32 8.32 9.57 11.10
CA GLY A 32 7.65 10.87 11.09
C GLY A 32 8.38 11.94 11.89
N ILE A 33 8.97 11.58 13.03
CA ILE A 33 9.76 12.49 13.86
C ILE A 33 11.09 12.83 13.18
N LEU A 34 11.83 11.81 12.72
CA LEU A 34 13.17 11.98 12.16
C LEU A 34 13.20 12.73 10.82
N LYS A 35 12.14 12.60 10.04
CA LYS A 35 12.08 13.06 8.65
C LYS A 35 10.96 14.06 8.35
N LYS A 36 10.43 14.72 9.38
CA LYS A 36 9.28 15.62 9.33
C LYS A 36 9.33 16.66 8.20
N GLU A 37 10.52 17.18 7.88
CA GLU A 37 10.70 18.21 6.87
C GLU A 37 10.98 17.66 5.46
N THR A 38 11.48 16.43 5.36
CA THR A 38 12.00 15.88 4.09
C THR A 38 11.17 14.72 3.52
N LEU A 39 10.34 14.06 4.33
CA LEU A 39 9.56 12.89 3.92
C LEU A 39 8.14 12.94 4.46
N ASN A 40 7.18 12.87 3.54
CA ASN A 40 5.80 12.61 3.91
C ASN A 40 5.59 11.09 4.05
N ILE A 41 5.41 10.62 5.29
CA ILE A 41 5.24 9.19 5.58
C ILE A 41 3.97 8.61 4.95
N SER A 42 2.93 9.41 4.80
CA SER A 42 1.68 9.01 4.15
C SER A 42 1.89 8.68 2.67
N SER A 43 2.93 9.24 2.03
CA SER A 43 3.29 8.89 0.65
C SER A 43 4.19 7.65 0.56
N LEU A 44 4.92 7.31 1.64
CA LEU A 44 5.78 6.13 1.71
C LEU A 44 4.99 4.85 1.97
N LEU A 45 4.04 4.92 2.91
CA LEU A 45 3.22 3.80 3.37
C LEU A 45 1.74 4.12 3.11
N THR A 46 1.28 3.80 1.90
CA THR A 46 -0.11 3.96 1.48
C THR A 46 -0.89 2.66 1.67
N ARG A 47 -2.22 2.73 1.66
CA ARG A 47 -3.10 1.54 1.62
C ARG A 47 -2.77 0.62 0.43
N GLY A 48 -2.42 1.21 -0.70
CA GLY A 48 -2.12 0.46 -1.91
C GLY A 48 -0.74 -0.20 -1.92
N ASN A 49 0.16 0.11 -0.97
CA ASN A 49 1.51 -0.45 -0.96
C ASN A 49 1.91 -1.16 0.33
N SER A 50 1.13 -1.08 1.41
CA SER A 50 1.50 -1.74 2.67
C SER A 50 0.32 -1.94 3.62
N TYR A 51 0.35 -3.02 4.41
CA TYR A 51 -0.60 -3.21 5.51
C TYR A 51 -0.41 -2.19 6.64
N ILE A 52 0.79 -1.66 6.81
CA ILE A 52 1.02 -0.53 7.73
C ILE A 52 0.22 0.69 7.25
N GLY A 53 0.21 0.96 5.94
CA GLY A 53 -0.62 2.03 5.36
C GLY A 53 -2.12 1.79 5.55
N VAL A 54 -2.60 0.56 5.38
CA VAL A 54 -4.00 0.18 5.67
C VAL A 54 -4.33 0.47 7.13
N MET A 55 -3.52 -0.02 8.07
CA MET A 55 -3.73 0.18 9.50
C MET A 55 -3.75 1.65 9.89
N ILE A 56 -2.77 2.44 9.45
CA ILE A 56 -2.69 3.86 9.80
C ILE A 56 -3.91 4.62 9.24
N ASP A 57 -4.32 4.32 8.01
CA ASP A 57 -5.49 4.95 7.43
C ASP A 57 -6.78 4.56 8.18
N ASP A 58 -6.95 3.29 8.53
CA ASP A 58 -8.11 2.84 9.33
C ASP A 58 -8.16 3.55 10.69
N LEU A 59 -7.04 3.65 11.40
CA LEU A 59 -6.95 4.31 12.70
C LEU A 59 -7.30 5.80 12.67
N VAL A 60 -7.14 6.47 11.52
CA VAL A 60 -7.41 7.91 11.40
C VAL A 60 -8.73 8.25 10.72
N THR A 61 -9.37 7.27 10.06
CA THR A 61 -10.60 7.49 9.28
C THR A 61 -11.80 6.70 9.77
N SER A 62 -11.60 5.51 10.34
CA SER A 62 -12.70 4.65 10.79
C SER A 62 -13.07 4.93 12.24
N HIS A 63 -14.37 4.77 12.56
CA HIS A 63 -14.82 4.69 13.95
C HIS A 63 -14.64 3.26 14.43
N LEU A 64 -13.80 3.08 15.44
CA LEU A 64 -13.49 1.75 15.98
C LEU A 64 -14.24 1.57 17.30
N ASP A 65 -15.23 0.68 17.32
CA ASP A 65 -15.99 0.34 18.54
C ASP A 65 -15.28 -0.76 19.34
N GLU A 66 -14.36 -1.47 18.74
CA GLU A 66 -13.53 -2.53 19.33
C GLU A 66 -12.04 -2.30 19.09
N PRO A 67 -11.15 -2.91 19.88
CA PRO A 67 -9.72 -2.81 19.66
C PRO A 67 -9.33 -3.24 18.24
N TYR A 68 -8.59 -2.37 17.55
CA TYR A 68 -8.15 -2.64 16.17
C TYR A 68 -7.15 -3.80 16.11
N ARG A 69 -7.40 -4.69 15.19
CA ARG A 69 -6.46 -5.73 14.79
C ARG A 69 -6.52 -5.94 13.28
N MET A 70 -5.36 -6.22 12.67
CA MET A 70 -5.24 -6.49 11.24
C MET A 70 -5.71 -7.90 10.91
N PHE A 71 -7.03 -8.10 10.93
CA PHE A 71 -7.64 -9.35 10.46
C PHE A 71 -7.60 -9.45 8.93
N THR A 72 -7.76 -10.66 8.43
CA THR A 72 -7.84 -10.92 6.98
C THR A 72 -8.96 -10.18 6.28
N SER A 73 -10.05 -9.87 6.98
CA SER A 73 -11.17 -9.05 6.47
C SER A 73 -10.78 -7.60 6.17
N ARG A 74 -9.78 -7.06 6.89
CA ARG A 74 -9.25 -5.71 6.67
C ARG A 74 -8.10 -5.67 5.67
N ALA A 75 -7.55 -6.84 5.32
CA ALA A 75 -6.41 -6.97 4.43
C ALA A 75 -6.83 -6.79 2.96
N GLU A 76 -6.86 -5.54 2.51
CA GLU A 76 -7.08 -5.21 1.10
C GLU A 76 -5.89 -5.65 0.23
N HIS A 77 -6.13 -5.86 -1.05
CA HIS A 77 -5.09 -6.15 -2.06
C HIS A 77 -4.14 -7.29 -1.69
N ARG A 78 -4.62 -8.37 -1.05
CA ARG A 78 -3.81 -9.48 -0.51
C ARG A 78 -2.91 -10.16 -1.54
N LEU A 79 -3.35 -10.24 -2.80
CA LEU A 79 -2.54 -10.82 -3.87
C LEU A 79 -1.41 -9.90 -4.34
N PHE A 80 -1.51 -8.61 -4.04
CA PHE A 80 -0.47 -7.63 -4.34
C PHE A 80 0.43 -7.36 -3.13
N LEU A 81 -0.13 -7.24 -1.92
CA LEU A 81 0.62 -6.94 -0.68
C LEU A 81 1.15 -8.22 -0.02
N ARG A 82 2.11 -8.90 -0.67
CA ARG A 82 2.72 -10.13 -0.16
C ARG A 82 4.06 -9.85 0.51
N ASN A 83 4.51 -10.77 1.36
CA ASN A 83 5.83 -10.68 1.99
C ASN A 83 6.97 -11.01 1.00
N ASP A 84 6.73 -11.91 0.03
CA ASP A 84 7.71 -12.31 -0.97
C ASP A 84 8.14 -11.14 -1.87
N ASN A 85 7.24 -10.20 -2.17
CA ASN A 85 7.51 -9.08 -3.04
C ASN A 85 7.87 -7.77 -2.31
N VAL A 86 8.13 -7.81 -1.02
CA VAL A 86 8.38 -6.59 -0.21
C VAL A 86 9.54 -5.76 -0.74
N TYR A 87 10.63 -6.40 -1.16
CA TYR A 87 11.79 -5.68 -1.73
C TYR A 87 11.44 -5.01 -3.05
N THR A 88 10.72 -5.69 -3.94
CA THR A 88 10.26 -5.10 -5.20
C THR A 88 9.28 -3.95 -4.98
N ARG A 89 8.36 -4.09 -4.03
CA ARG A 89 7.26 -3.15 -3.80
C ARG A 89 7.66 -1.90 -3.03
N LEU A 90 8.53 -2.02 -2.02
CA LEU A 90 8.84 -0.93 -1.09
C LEU A 90 10.23 -0.29 -1.30
N SER A 91 11.18 -0.95 -1.97
CA SER A 91 12.55 -0.46 -2.07
C SER A 91 12.66 0.96 -2.62
N ILE A 92 11.89 1.29 -3.65
CA ILE A 92 11.90 2.63 -4.27
C ILE A 92 11.40 3.68 -3.28
N SER A 93 10.29 3.39 -2.58
CA SER A 93 9.71 4.33 -1.61
C SER A 93 10.65 4.61 -0.43
N PHE A 94 11.44 3.61 -0.04
CA PHE A 94 12.33 3.69 1.12
C PHE A 94 13.80 3.93 0.78
N GLU A 95 14.16 4.14 -0.48
CA GLU A 95 15.55 4.30 -0.94
C GLU A 95 16.36 5.28 -0.08
N LYS A 96 15.78 6.45 0.24
CA LYS A 96 16.43 7.50 1.04
C LYS A 96 16.60 7.14 2.52
N LEU A 97 15.97 6.07 3.00
CA LEU A 97 16.02 5.61 4.39
C LEU A 97 16.91 4.37 4.56
N LEU A 98 17.32 3.74 3.47
CA LEU A 98 18.13 2.53 3.51
C LEU A 98 19.59 2.86 3.88
N SER A 99 20.17 2.03 4.76
CA SER A 99 21.62 2.00 4.94
C SER A 99 22.30 1.44 3.68
N LYS A 100 23.58 1.72 3.50
CA LYS A 100 24.38 1.16 2.38
C LYS A 100 24.29 -0.37 2.32
N GLN A 101 24.32 -1.04 3.48
CA GLN A 101 24.24 -2.49 3.57
C GLN A 101 22.85 -3.01 3.15
N GLN A 102 21.77 -2.34 3.55
CA GLN A 102 20.42 -2.69 3.14
C GLN A 102 20.21 -2.48 1.64
N ALA A 103 20.64 -1.35 1.10
CA ALA A 103 20.61 -1.07 -0.34
C ALA A 103 21.35 -2.14 -1.15
N GLN A 104 22.55 -2.55 -0.69
CA GLN A 104 23.31 -3.61 -1.33
C GLN A 104 22.58 -4.96 -1.33
N LYS A 105 21.95 -5.35 -0.20
CA LYS A 105 21.14 -6.58 -0.14
C LYS A 105 19.98 -6.54 -1.14
N ILE A 106 19.26 -5.44 -1.20
CA ILE A 106 18.15 -5.26 -2.14
C ILE A 106 18.63 -5.32 -3.59
N ASN A 107 19.74 -4.64 -3.93
CA ASN A 107 20.30 -4.68 -5.27
C ASN A 107 20.74 -6.11 -5.65
N THR A 108 21.33 -6.86 -4.73
CA THR A 108 21.69 -8.27 -4.96
C THR A 108 20.46 -9.11 -5.23
N TYR A 109 19.38 -8.92 -4.44
CA TYR A 109 18.10 -9.58 -4.66
C TYR A 109 17.49 -9.25 -6.03
N MET A 110 17.42 -7.96 -6.38
CA MET A 110 16.87 -7.51 -7.67
C MET A 110 17.67 -8.05 -8.86
N GLY A 111 18.99 -8.06 -8.77
CA GLY A 111 19.86 -8.65 -9.78
C GLY A 111 19.67 -10.17 -9.94
N THR A 112 19.43 -10.89 -8.83
CA THR A 112 19.12 -12.33 -8.88
C THR A 112 17.76 -12.56 -9.56
N LYS A 113 16.75 -11.79 -9.18
CA LYS A 113 15.41 -11.83 -9.78
C LYS A 113 15.44 -11.58 -11.29
N GLU A 114 16.19 -10.57 -11.72
CA GLU A 114 16.36 -10.24 -13.13
C GLU A 114 17.01 -11.39 -13.92
N LYS A 115 18.11 -11.97 -13.40
CA LYS A 115 18.79 -13.12 -14.02
C LYS A 115 17.87 -14.31 -14.19
N ILE A 116 17.07 -14.65 -13.17
CA ILE A 116 16.10 -15.74 -13.25
C ILE A 116 15.04 -15.40 -14.30
N SER A 117 14.44 -14.21 -14.24
CA SER A 117 13.39 -13.79 -15.19
C SER A 117 13.87 -13.81 -16.63
N LYS A 118 15.10 -13.33 -16.90
CA LYS A 118 15.70 -13.36 -18.22
C LYS A 118 15.95 -14.78 -18.73
N ASN A 119 16.42 -15.67 -17.86
CA ASN A 119 16.58 -17.07 -18.22
C ASN A 119 15.25 -17.72 -18.60
N LEU A 120 14.20 -17.53 -17.80
CA LEU A 120 12.87 -18.10 -18.07
C LEU A 120 12.27 -17.58 -19.38
N LYS A 121 12.39 -16.28 -19.64
CA LYS A 121 11.90 -15.68 -20.91
C LYS A 121 12.56 -16.26 -22.14
N ASN A 122 13.83 -16.58 -22.04
CA ASN A 122 14.64 -17.10 -23.15
C ASN A 122 14.64 -18.63 -23.26
N SER A 123 13.94 -19.32 -22.35
CA SER A 123 13.88 -20.79 -22.31
C SER A 123 12.59 -21.29 -22.92
N SER A 124 12.68 -22.36 -23.71
CA SER A 124 11.54 -23.05 -24.30
C SER A 124 11.70 -24.58 -24.14
N ILE A 125 10.62 -25.30 -23.94
CA ILE A 125 10.57 -26.75 -23.82
C ILE A 125 9.47 -27.24 -24.77
N LYS A 126 9.81 -28.15 -25.69
CA LYS A 126 8.88 -28.68 -26.70
C LYS A 126 8.14 -27.58 -27.48
N ASN A 127 8.86 -26.51 -27.85
CA ASN A 127 8.33 -25.33 -28.55
C ASN A 127 7.37 -24.45 -27.75
N GLU A 128 7.19 -24.68 -26.44
CA GLU A 128 6.38 -23.86 -25.56
C GLU A 128 7.30 -23.02 -24.64
N ASN A 129 7.02 -21.73 -24.50
CA ASN A 129 7.81 -20.85 -23.64
C ASN A 129 7.63 -21.23 -22.16
N VAL A 130 8.72 -21.30 -21.40
CA VAL A 130 8.70 -21.68 -19.98
C VAL A 130 7.80 -20.75 -19.14
N MET A 131 7.68 -19.47 -19.49
CA MET A 131 6.76 -18.55 -18.81
C MET A 131 5.30 -18.98 -18.95
N GLN A 132 4.89 -19.56 -20.10
CA GLN A 132 3.54 -20.09 -20.28
C GLN A 132 3.34 -21.41 -19.52
N LEU A 133 4.35 -22.27 -19.53
CA LEU A 133 4.32 -23.51 -18.74
C LEU A 133 4.15 -23.23 -17.24
N LEU A 134 4.81 -22.19 -16.72
CA LEU A 134 4.72 -21.80 -15.30
C LEU A 134 3.34 -21.27 -14.88
N LYS A 135 2.46 -20.91 -15.80
CA LYS A 135 1.06 -20.57 -15.45
C LYS A 135 0.24 -21.78 -14.98
N ARG A 136 0.70 -23.00 -15.27
CA ARG A 136 0.04 -24.23 -14.84
C ARG A 136 0.28 -24.47 -13.35
N PRO A 137 -0.75 -24.84 -12.56
CA PRO A 137 -0.62 -25.01 -11.09
C PRO A 137 0.44 -26.03 -10.67
N GLU A 138 0.55 -27.14 -11.42
CA GLU A 138 1.43 -28.27 -11.14
C GLU A 138 2.91 -28.02 -11.45
N THR A 139 3.25 -26.92 -12.13
CA THR A 139 4.62 -26.63 -12.53
C THR A 139 5.33 -25.79 -11.47
N SER A 140 6.65 -25.97 -11.34
CA SER A 140 7.49 -25.16 -10.46
C SER A 140 8.69 -24.61 -11.21
N ILE A 141 9.09 -23.38 -10.87
CA ILE A 141 10.26 -22.71 -11.42
C ILE A 141 11.54 -23.51 -11.22
N ASN A 142 11.61 -24.34 -10.16
CA ASN A 142 12.73 -25.20 -9.88
C ASN A 142 12.98 -26.27 -10.95
N ASN A 143 11.94 -26.64 -11.71
CA ASN A 143 12.04 -27.60 -12.81
C ASN A 143 12.75 -27.01 -14.04
N TYR A 144 12.80 -25.68 -14.13
CA TYR A 144 13.29 -24.93 -15.29
C TYR A 144 14.55 -24.12 -15.00
N SER A 145 14.98 -24.07 -13.74
CA SER A 145 16.19 -23.36 -13.34
C SER A 145 17.42 -24.27 -13.37
N ASN A 146 18.47 -23.82 -13.99
CA ASN A 146 19.75 -24.54 -14.02
C ASN A 146 20.51 -24.41 -12.67
N SER A 147 21.54 -25.26 -12.49
CA SER A 147 22.33 -25.31 -11.26
C SER A 147 23.06 -23.98 -10.93
N SER A 148 23.42 -23.20 -11.95
CA SER A 148 24.07 -21.91 -11.75
C SER A 148 23.12 -20.88 -11.15
N LEU A 149 21.86 -20.85 -11.60
CA LEU A 149 20.84 -19.96 -11.05
C LEU A 149 20.50 -20.32 -9.60
N LYS A 150 20.38 -21.62 -9.29
CA LYS A 150 20.07 -22.11 -7.95
C LYS A 150 21.13 -21.73 -6.90
N LYS A 151 22.36 -21.44 -7.31
CA LYS A 151 23.46 -20.99 -6.44
C LYS A 151 23.47 -19.48 -6.20
N LEU A 152 22.64 -18.70 -6.88
CA LEU A 152 22.59 -17.24 -6.68
C LEU A 152 22.07 -16.88 -5.28
N PRO A 153 22.56 -15.80 -4.67
CA PRO A 153 22.02 -15.28 -3.41
C PRO A 153 20.53 -15.00 -3.56
N PHE A 154 19.74 -15.30 -2.54
CA PHE A 154 18.28 -15.10 -2.51
C PHE A 154 17.49 -15.86 -3.59
N TYR A 155 18.05 -16.88 -4.23
CA TYR A 155 17.38 -17.64 -5.30
C TYR A 155 15.99 -18.14 -4.88
N ASN A 156 15.87 -18.77 -3.73
CA ASN A 156 14.59 -19.32 -3.26
C ASN A 156 13.51 -18.24 -3.09
N TRP A 157 13.88 -17.08 -2.58
CA TRP A 157 12.93 -15.98 -2.40
C TRP A 157 12.55 -15.36 -3.75
N ALA A 158 13.53 -15.05 -4.60
CA ALA A 158 13.29 -14.47 -5.91
C ALA A 158 12.49 -15.41 -6.83
N SER A 159 12.78 -16.72 -6.82
CA SER A 159 12.04 -17.72 -7.59
C SER A 159 10.60 -17.86 -7.13
N PHE A 160 10.35 -17.82 -5.82
CA PHE A 160 9.00 -17.85 -5.25
C PHE A 160 8.19 -16.61 -5.66
N GLU A 161 8.78 -15.41 -5.56
CA GLU A 161 8.11 -14.18 -6.02
C GLU A 161 7.76 -14.23 -7.51
N ILE A 162 8.70 -14.69 -8.37
CA ILE A 162 8.49 -14.79 -9.80
C ILE A 162 7.39 -15.80 -10.12
N GLU A 163 7.46 -17.00 -9.54
CA GLU A 163 6.48 -18.06 -9.76
C GLU A 163 5.07 -17.60 -9.34
N THR A 164 4.94 -17.02 -8.16
CA THR A 164 3.68 -16.47 -7.67
C THR A 164 3.15 -15.37 -8.58
N SER A 165 4.03 -14.47 -9.04
CA SER A 165 3.63 -13.37 -9.92
C SER A 165 3.14 -13.87 -11.29
N ILE A 166 3.72 -14.95 -11.82
CA ILE A 166 3.30 -15.55 -13.09
C ILE A 166 1.95 -16.27 -12.93
N LYS A 167 1.81 -17.10 -11.88
CA LYS A 167 0.58 -17.88 -11.65
C LYS A 167 -0.64 -17.01 -11.36
N TYR A 168 -0.45 -15.87 -10.71
CA TYR A 168 -1.53 -14.95 -10.33
C TYR A 168 -1.54 -13.66 -11.17
N GLU A 169 -0.89 -13.63 -12.36
CA GLU A 169 -0.70 -12.43 -13.18
C GLU A 169 -1.99 -11.64 -13.38
N GLY A 170 -3.06 -12.24 -13.91
CA GLY A 170 -4.31 -11.53 -14.18
C GLY A 170 -5.01 -11.00 -12.92
N TYR A 171 -4.90 -11.70 -11.80
CA TYR A 171 -5.43 -11.20 -10.52
C TYR A 171 -4.62 -10.02 -9.98
N ILE A 172 -3.29 -10.09 -10.11
CA ILE A 172 -2.38 -9.02 -9.68
C ILE A 172 -2.61 -7.76 -10.53
N GLU A 173 -2.81 -7.90 -11.83
CA GLU A 173 -3.14 -6.78 -12.73
C GLU A 173 -4.45 -6.10 -12.32
N ASN A 174 -5.51 -6.86 -12.06
CA ASN A 174 -6.77 -6.32 -11.56
C ASN A 174 -6.60 -5.56 -10.23
N GLU A 175 -5.80 -6.09 -9.30
CA GLU A 175 -5.50 -5.41 -8.04
C GLU A 175 -4.70 -4.11 -8.27
N GLN A 176 -3.74 -4.11 -9.17
CA GLN A 176 -2.98 -2.91 -9.53
C GLN A 176 -3.87 -1.81 -10.12
N GLU A 177 -4.86 -2.19 -10.94
CA GLU A 177 -5.83 -1.22 -11.45
C GLU A 177 -6.71 -0.62 -10.35
N ARG A 178 -7.15 -1.45 -9.39
CA ARG A 178 -7.87 -0.97 -8.21
C ARG A 178 -7.03 0.01 -7.39
N ILE A 179 -5.76 -0.33 -7.15
CA ILE A 179 -4.80 0.54 -6.44
C ILE A 179 -4.61 1.86 -7.20
N LYS A 180 -4.49 1.85 -8.54
CA LYS A 180 -4.39 3.07 -9.35
C LYS A 180 -5.62 3.97 -9.20
N LYS A 181 -6.82 3.39 -9.20
CA LYS A 181 -8.08 4.13 -8.97
C LYS A 181 -8.11 4.77 -7.58
N LEU A 182 -7.75 4.01 -6.53
CA LEU A 182 -7.64 4.55 -5.17
C LEU A 182 -6.64 5.70 -5.10
N LYS A 183 -5.46 5.54 -5.68
CA LYS A 183 -4.43 6.59 -5.72
C LYS A 183 -4.92 7.87 -6.41
N SER A 184 -5.76 7.76 -7.44
CA SER A 184 -6.35 8.93 -8.09
C SER A 184 -7.31 9.70 -7.19
N LEU A 185 -8.06 9.01 -6.34
CA LEU A 185 -8.93 9.63 -5.33
C LEU A 185 -8.12 10.25 -4.18
N GLU A 186 -7.05 9.58 -3.75
CA GLU A 186 -6.13 10.10 -2.72
C GLU A 186 -5.35 11.33 -3.20
N GLY A 187 -5.14 11.47 -4.50
CA GLY A 187 -4.55 12.67 -5.10
C GLY A 187 -5.43 13.92 -5.04
N LEU A 188 -6.73 13.77 -4.78
CA LEU A 188 -7.65 14.89 -4.61
C LEU A 188 -7.65 15.35 -3.15
N THR A 189 -6.74 16.26 -2.80
CA THR A 189 -6.55 16.80 -1.46
C THR A 189 -7.69 17.75 -1.05
N ILE A 190 -8.15 17.62 0.19
CA ILE A 190 -9.13 18.51 0.81
C ILE A 190 -8.36 19.58 1.59
N PRO A 191 -8.59 20.89 1.36
CA PRO A 191 -7.93 21.95 2.11
C PRO A 191 -8.17 21.82 3.62
N LYS A 192 -7.15 22.10 4.45
CA LYS A 192 -7.23 21.93 5.93
C LYS A 192 -8.39 22.68 6.58
N ASN A 193 -8.77 23.84 6.04
CA ASN A 193 -9.85 24.68 6.55
C ASN A 193 -11.11 24.60 5.70
N PHE A 194 -11.32 23.45 5.02
CA PHE A 194 -12.46 23.25 4.17
C PHE A 194 -13.77 23.23 4.95
N ASP A 195 -14.72 24.08 4.54
CA ASP A 195 -16.03 24.14 5.16
C ASP A 195 -17.03 23.23 4.42
N PHE A 196 -17.23 22.04 4.96
CA PHE A 196 -18.13 21.03 4.38
C PHE A 196 -19.60 21.49 4.34
N LYS A 197 -20.02 22.46 5.19
CA LYS A 197 -21.38 23.00 5.20
C LYS A 197 -21.72 23.80 3.94
N LYS A 198 -20.71 24.26 3.18
CA LYS A 198 -20.92 24.96 1.91
C LYS A 198 -21.50 24.05 0.83
N ILE A 199 -21.35 22.74 0.94
CA ILE A 199 -21.90 21.77 -0.03
C ILE A 199 -23.32 21.39 0.38
N LYS A 200 -24.28 22.16 -0.08
CA LYS A 200 -25.71 21.97 0.28
C LYS A 200 -26.31 20.61 -0.13
N THR A 201 -25.67 19.91 -1.04
CA THR A 201 -26.12 18.59 -1.53
C THR A 201 -25.63 17.42 -0.67
N LEU A 202 -24.76 17.65 0.32
CA LEU A 202 -24.37 16.63 1.28
C LEU A 202 -25.51 16.33 2.25
N SER A 203 -25.63 15.06 2.65
CA SER A 203 -26.52 14.70 3.76
C SER A 203 -26.01 15.27 5.08
N ASN A 204 -26.90 15.46 6.03
CA ASN A 204 -26.55 15.93 7.38
C ASN A 204 -25.54 14.96 8.03
N GLU A 205 -25.79 13.66 7.93
CA GLU A 205 -24.89 12.61 8.46
C GLU A 205 -23.51 12.71 7.85
N SER A 206 -23.40 12.77 6.52
CA SER A 206 -22.09 12.91 5.84
C SER A 206 -21.38 14.19 6.25
N THR A 207 -22.10 15.30 6.39
CA THR A 207 -21.51 16.59 6.80
C THR A 207 -20.94 16.50 8.22
N GLU A 208 -21.69 15.94 9.18
CA GLU A 208 -21.22 15.76 10.55
C GLU A 208 -19.99 14.87 10.64
N ARG A 209 -19.99 13.74 9.92
CA ARG A 209 -18.86 12.81 9.88
C ARG A 209 -17.61 13.44 9.27
N LEU A 210 -17.75 14.15 8.15
CA LEU A 210 -16.65 14.86 7.50
C LEU A 210 -16.06 15.96 8.40
N ILE A 211 -16.90 16.70 9.14
CA ILE A 211 -16.44 17.70 10.11
C ILE A 211 -15.70 17.06 11.29
N LYS A 212 -16.18 15.91 11.79
CA LYS A 212 -15.58 15.19 12.92
C LYS A 212 -14.22 14.58 12.53
N ILE A 213 -14.16 13.89 11.39
CA ILE A 213 -12.97 13.11 10.97
C ILE A 213 -11.94 14.00 10.27
N LYS A 214 -12.38 14.99 9.51
CA LYS A 214 -11.53 15.92 8.72
C LYS A 214 -10.58 15.15 7.81
N PRO A 215 -11.10 14.40 6.82
CA PRO A 215 -10.26 13.66 5.90
C PRO A 215 -9.34 14.60 5.10
N GLU A 216 -8.12 14.13 4.79
CA GLU A 216 -7.12 14.93 4.07
C GLU A 216 -7.31 14.88 2.55
N ASN A 217 -8.03 13.86 2.05
CA ASN A 217 -8.28 13.67 0.63
C ASN A 217 -9.61 12.92 0.38
N ILE A 218 -10.03 12.87 -0.87
CA ILE A 218 -11.29 12.22 -1.28
C ILE A 218 -11.23 10.70 -1.04
N GLY A 219 -10.06 10.06 -1.19
CA GLY A 219 -9.87 8.66 -0.89
C GLY A 219 -10.16 8.33 0.58
N GLN A 220 -9.69 9.15 1.53
CA GLN A 220 -10.04 9.03 2.94
C GLN A 220 -11.53 9.26 3.17
N ALA A 221 -12.10 10.30 2.57
CA ALA A 221 -13.53 10.57 2.70
C ALA A 221 -14.40 9.39 2.23
N SER A 222 -14.00 8.68 1.18
CA SER A 222 -14.76 7.53 0.65
C SER A 222 -14.79 6.31 1.58
N ARG A 223 -13.89 6.24 2.55
CA ARG A 223 -13.78 5.13 3.52
C ARG A 223 -14.44 5.43 4.87
N ILE A 224 -14.96 6.63 5.03
CA ILE A 224 -15.70 6.99 6.25
C ILE A 224 -17.08 6.33 6.20
N ASP A 225 -17.40 5.54 7.23
CA ASP A 225 -18.71 4.90 7.35
C ASP A 225 -19.83 5.94 7.30
N GLY A 226 -20.88 5.65 6.52
CA GLY A 226 -22.02 6.54 6.36
C GLY A 226 -21.85 7.65 5.32
N ILE A 227 -20.71 7.75 4.63
CA ILE A 227 -20.58 8.60 3.45
C ILE A 227 -21.16 7.87 2.23
N ARG A 228 -22.18 8.46 1.62
CA ARG A 228 -22.84 7.90 0.43
C ARG A 228 -22.03 8.18 -0.83
N PRO A 229 -22.12 7.32 -1.87
CA PRO A 229 -21.47 7.58 -3.16
C PRO A 229 -21.85 8.93 -3.78
N THR A 230 -23.10 9.35 -3.64
CA THR A 230 -23.60 10.65 -4.11
C THR A 230 -22.94 11.83 -3.40
N ASP A 231 -22.73 11.72 -2.09
CA ASP A 231 -22.06 12.75 -1.29
C ASP A 231 -20.59 12.84 -1.65
N LEU A 232 -19.94 11.70 -1.95
CA LEU A 232 -18.56 11.66 -2.41
C LEU A 232 -18.37 12.33 -3.77
N ILE A 233 -19.31 12.14 -4.71
CA ILE A 233 -19.31 12.80 -6.02
C ILE A 233 -19.44 14.32 -5.84
N ALA A 234 -20.38 14.77 -5.00
CA ALA A 234 -20.58 16.18 -4.71
C ALA A 234 -19.33 16.83 -4.11
N LEU A 235 -18.72 16.16 -3.09
CA LEU A 235 -17.48 16.60 -2.47
C LEU A 235 -16.32 16.66 -3.47
N SER A 236 -16.15 15.62 -4.29
CA SER A 236 -15.09 15.56 -5.30
C SER A 236 -15.19 16.68 -6.34
N SER A 237 -16.42 16.97 -6.81
CA SER A 237 -16.69 18.05 -7.76
C SER A 237 -16.36 19.41 -7.16
N PHE A 238 -16.76 19.64 -5.90
CA PHE A 238 -16.51 20.89 -5.20
C PHE A 238 -15.03 21.12 -4.94
N VAL A 239 -14.30 20.09 -4.48
CA VAL A 239 -12.84 20.16 -4.24
C VAL A 239 -12.07 20.43 -5.54
N LYS A 240 -12.46 19.81 -6.67
CA LYS A 240 -11.84 20.07 -7.98
C LYS A 240 -12.02 21.52 -8.44
N ASN A 241 -13.18 22.11 -8.18
CA ASN A 241 -13.44 23.51 -8.55
C ASN A 241 -12.59 24.47 -7.71
N VAL A 242 -12.52 24.25 -6.39
CA VAL A 242 -11.66 25.05 -5.51
C VAL A 242 -10.18 24.97 -5.89
N SER A 243 -9.69 23.78 -6.30
CA SER A 243 -8.30 23.59 -6.75
C SER A 243 -7.97 24.24 -8.11
N ARG A 244 -8.96 24.70 -8.86
CA ARG A 244 -8.76 25.42 -10.14
C ARG A 244 -8.74 26.93 -9.96
N GLU A 245 -9.22 27.42 -8.83
CA GLU A 245 -9.30 28.85 -8.50
C GLU A 245 -8.11 29.32 -7.66
N THR A 246 -7.27 28.41 -7.19
CA THR A 246 -6.01 28.65 -6.47
C THR A 246 -4.80 28.28 -7.31
#